data_1c2d620171698bd0753bb7d5016070c0
#
_entry.id   1c2d620171698bd0753bb7d5016070c0
#
_cell.length_a   1.000
_cell.length_b   1.000
_cell.length_c   1.000
_cell.angle_alpha   90.00
_cell.angle_beta   90.00
_cell.angle_gamma   90.00
#
_symmetry.space_group_name_H-M   'P 1'
#
loop_
_entity.id
_entity.type
_entity.pdbx_description
1 polymer ?
#
loop_
_entity_poly.entity_id
_entity_poly.type
_entity_poly.pdbx_seq_one_letter_code
_entity_poly.pdbx_strand_id
1 'polypeptide(L)'
;ASPTKTPLKKNQTVKPVKNNKKSDAASYKVTDVKKKTVTYSKTKTTSKKAVVPDTITVNGTKLKVTAVGASAFAGNKKIKTVTLGKNITKIGTKAFYKAKNLSQITVNGNTIKSIGKNAFSGVKKNCKITVRAKDKKQYNKIVKLIKKAGAKKVKFAYKKKK
;
A
#
# COMPACT_ATOMS: atom_id res chain seq x y z
N ALA A 1 -24.24 25.66 -12.86
CA ALA A 1 -24.03 24.45 -13.66
C ALA A 1 -23.17 23.46 -12.90
N SER A 2 -23.65 22.23 -12.69
CA SER A 2 -22.88 21.17 -12.10
C SER A 2 -21.69 20.87 -13.00
N PRO A 3 -20.44 20.81 -12.50
CA PRO A 3 -19.34 20.38 -13.33
C PRO A 3 -19.64 18.97 -13.83
N THR A 4 -19.60 18.79 -15.14
CA THR A 4 -19.73 17.49 -15.79
C THR A 4 -18.63 16.59 -15.29
N LYS A 5 -18.98 15.60 -14.48
CA LYS A 5 -18.00 14.62 -13.96
C LYS A 5 -17.53 13.78 -15.14
N THR A 6 -16.28 13.97 -15.52
CA THR A 6 -15.68 13.11 -16.54
C THR A 6 -15.71 11.66 -16.06
N PRO A 7 -16.26 10.72 -16.84
CA PRO A 7 -16.30 9.31 -16.47
C PRO A 7 -14.89 8.76 -16.26
N LEU A 8 -14.71 7.97 -15.21
CA LEU A 8 -13.46 7.29 -14.95
C LEU A 8 -13.20 6.20 -16.01
N LYS A 9 -11.96 6.08 -16.43
CA LYS A 9 -11.52 5.06 -17.39
C LYS A 9 -10.53 4.10 -16.74
N LYS A 10 -10.56 2.83 -17.16
CA LYS A 10 -9.55 1.84 -16.75
C LYS A 10 -8.16 2.34 -17.14
N ASN A 11 -7.17 2.09 -16.29
CA ASN A 11 -5.79 2.54 -16.42
C ASN A 11 -5.58 4.06 -16.33
N GLN A 12 -6.61 4.84 -16.08
CA GLN A 12 -6.47 6.27 -15.84
C GLN A 12 -5.73 6.55 -14.53
N THR A 13 -4.76 7.46 -14.58
CA THR A 13 -4.12 7.98 -13.36
C THR A 13 -5.00 9.08 -12.76
N VAL A 14 -5.31 8.93 -11.48
CA VAL A 14 -6.14 9.87 -10.73
C VAL A 14 -5.43 10.34 -9.47
N LYS A 15 -5.83 11.52 -9.00
CA LYS A 15 -5.41 12.05 -7.70
C LYS A 15 -6.65 12.31 -6.87
N PRO A 16 -6.65 12.01 -5.56
CA PRO A 16 -7.78 12.32 -4.71
C PRO A 16 -7.97 13.84 -4.62
N VAL A 17 -9.21 14.27 -4.50
CA VAL A 17 -9.53 15.68 -4.21
C VAL A 17 -8.98 16.00 -2.81
N LYS A 18 -8.26 17.10 -2.71
CA LYS A 18 -7.68 17.59 -1.46
C LYS A 18 -8.80 17.95 -0.47
N ASN A 19 -9.15 17.06 0.41
CA ASN A 19 -9.89 17.41 1.60
C ASN A 19 -8.89 17.70 2.70
N ASN A 20 -8.57 18.97 2.90
CA ASN A 20 -7.86 19.60 4.05
C ASN A 20 -6.84 18.80 4.90
N LYS A 21 -6.50 17.58 4.59
CA LYS A 21 -5.38 16.83 5.16
C LYS A 21 -4.31 16.71 4.09
N LYS A 22 -3.04 16.94 4.47
CA LYS A 22 -1.88 16.70 3.63
C LYS A 22 -2.09 15.35 2.91
N SER A 23 -2.65 15.43 1.70
CA SER A 23 -2.71 14.26 0.85
C SER A 23 -1.28 13.86 0.56
N ASP A 24 -0.90 12.66 0.88
CA ASP A 24 0.34 12.09 0.36
C ASP A 24 0.39 12.41 -1.13
N ALA A 25 1.56 12.87 -1.61
CA ALA A 25 1.75 13.21 -3.02
C ALA A 25 1.70 11.94 -3.89
N ALA A 26 0.67 11.13 -3.67
CA ALA A 26 0.46 9.84 -4.30
C ALA A 26 -0.45 9.96 -5.51
N SER A 27 -0.15 9.17 -6.52
CA SER A 27 -1.01 8.94 -7.66
C SER A 27 -1.62 7.53 -7.59
N TYR A 28 -2.80 7.40 -8.14
CA TYR A 28 -3.55 6.15 -8.15
C TYR A 28 -3.91 5.81 -9.59
N LYS A 29 -3.94 4.52 -9.90
CA LYS A 29 -4.35 4.01 -11.20
C LYS A 29 -5.67 3.26 -11.09
N VAL A 30 -6.66 3.62 -11.88
CA VAL A 30 -7.95 2.92 -11.89
C VAL A 30 -7.75 1.52 -12.45
N THR A 31 -8.08 0.50 -11.65
CA THR A 31 -7.94 -0.90 -12.04
C THR A 31 -9.23 -1.48 -12.58
N ASP A 32 -10.35 -1.14 -11.98
CA ASP A 32 -11.67 -1.59 -12.40
C ASP A 32 -12.69 -0.48 -12.14
N VAL A 33 -13.34 -0.02 -13.20
CA VAL A 33 -14.36 1.05 -13.13
C VAL A 33 -15.65 0.55 -12.48
N LYS A 34 -16.09 -0.66 -12.83
CA LYS A 34 -17.34 -1.25 -12.30
C LYS A 34 -17.21 -1.57 -10.82
N LYS A 35 -16.10 -2.18 -10.41
CA LYS A 35 -15.80 -2.52 -9.02
C LYS A 35 -15.34 -1.32 -8.21
N LYS A 36 -15.09 -0.18 -8.86
CA LYS A 36 -14.60 1.06 -8.24
C LYS A 36 -13.31 0.83 -7.45
N THR A 37 -12.29 0.28 -8.11
CA THR A 37 -11.00 -0.04 -7.49
C THR A 37 -9.84 0.71 -8.13
N VAL A 38 -8.84 1.03 -7.31
CA VAL A 38 -7.60 1.68 -7.73
C VAL A 38 -6.39 1.01 -7.11
N THR A 39 -5.24 1.16 -7.77
CA THR A 39 -3.91 0.82 -7.25
C THR A 39 -3.21 2.09 -6.78
N TYR A 40 -2.59 2.05 -5.61
CA TYR A 40 -1.64 3.06 -5.15
C TYR A 40 -0.38 2.97 -6.01
N SER A 41 -0.22 3.85 -6.99
CA SER A 41 0.79 3.67 -8.04
C SER A 41 2.18 4.13 -7.65
N LYS A 42 2.30 5.34 -7.16
CA LYS A 42 3.60 5.92 -6.80
C LYS A 42 3.42 7.09 -5.86
N THR A 43 4.35 7.26 -4.96
CA THR A 43 4.41 8.44 -4.12
C THR A 43 5.71 9.22 -4.36
N LYS A 44 5.61 10.53 -4.39
CA LYS A 44 6.75 11.47 -4.32
C LYS A 44 6.83 12.11 -2.94
N THR A 45 6.20 11.49 -1.94
CA THR A 45 6.16 12.06 -0.61
C THR A 45 7.57 12.22 -0.02
N THR A 46 7.80 13.35 0.62
CA THR A 46 8.97 13.62 1.45
C THR A 46 8.64 13.42 2.93
N SER A 47 7.40 13.05 3.24
CA SER A 47 6.96 12.75 4.60
C SER A 47 7.63 11.51 5.15
N LYS A 48 7.90 11.51 6.45
CA LYS A 48 8.42 10.34 7.17
C LYS A 48 7.38 9.23 7.35
N LYS A 49 6.10 9.57 7.23
CA LYS A 49 4.97 8.63 7.35
C LYS A 49 4.17 8.62 6.06
N ALA A 50 3.84 7.45 5.58
CA ALA A 50 2.95 7.24 4.45
C ALA A 50 1.82 6.30 4.86
N VAL A 51 0.61 6.62 4.43
CA VAL A 51 -0.57 5.78 4.63
C VAL A 51 -1.16 5.47 3.26
N VAL A 52 -1.30 4.19 2.96
CA VAL A 52 -2.10 3.73 1.82
C VAL A 52 -3.54 3.63 2.34
N PRO A 53 -4.44 4.54 1.93
CA PRO A 53 -5.78 4.60 2.50
C PRO A 53 -6.65 3.41 2.08
N ASP A 54 -7.73 3.17 2.82
CA ASP A 54 -8.72 2.15 2.46
C ASP A 54 -9.45 2.54 1.17
N THR A 55 -9.77 3.81 1.04
CA THR A 55 -10.54 4.39 -0.08
C THR A 55 -10.04 5.79 -0.41
N ILE A 56 -10.28 6.20 -1.64
CA ILE A 56 -10.11 7.59 -2.08
C ILE A 56 -11.40 8.08 -2.75
N THR A 57 -11.60 9.39 -2.82
CA THR A 57 -12.72 9.97 -3.55
C THR A 57 -12.20 10.77 -4.74
N VAL A 58 -12.69 10.46 -5.92
CA VAL A 58 -12.35 11.15 -7.17
C VAL A 58 -13.66 11.51 -7.88
N ASN A 59 -13.84 12.77 -8.21
CA ASN A 59 -15.07 13.27 -8.87
C ASN A 59 -16.35 12.84 -8.14
N GLY A 60 -16.34 12.84 -6.79
CA GLY A 60 -17.48 12.40 -5.98
C GLY A 60 -17.69 10.88 -5.93
N THR A 61 -16.87 10.10 -6.61
CA THR A 61 -16.94 8.63 -6.58
C THR A 61 -15.92 8.08 -5.58
N LYS A 62 -16.39 7.24 -4.66
CA LYS A 62 -15.56 6.54 -3.69
C LYS A 62 -14.96 5.28 -4.33
N LEU A 63 -13.63 5.20 -4.30
CA LEU A 63 -12.88 4.10 -4.91
C LEU A 63 -12.09 3.35 -3.82
N LYS A 64 -12.12 2.02 -3.85
CA LYS A 64 -11.32 1.20 -2.93
C LYS A 64 -9.87 1.09 -3.42
N VAL A 65 -8.92 1.28 -2.52
CA VAL A 65 -7.50 1.07 -2.80
C VAL A 65 -7.19 -0.39 -2.51
N THR A 66 -7.02 -1.20 -3.55
CA THR A 66 -6.89 -2.66 -3.44
C THR A 66 -5.49 -3.20 -3.69
N ALA A 67 -4.58 -2.37 -4.17
CA ALA A 67 -3.22 -2.81 -4.42
C ALA A 67 -2.20 -1.70 -4.18
N VAL A 68 -0.99 -2.11 -3.81
CA VAL A 68 0.20 -1.27 -3.85
C VAL A 68 0.91 -1.59 -5.16
N GLY A 69 1.14 -0.58 -5.98
CA GLY A 69 1.74 -0.74 -7.31
C GLY A 69 3.20 -1.15 -7.27
N ALA A 70 3.69 -1.65 -8.40
CA ALA A 70 5.10 -1.96 -8.56
C ALA A 70 5.96 -0.73 -8.30
N SER A 71 7.03 -0.89 -7.53
CA SER A 71 7.98 0.18 -7.17
C SER A 71 7.36 1.42 -6.52
N ALA A 72 6.17 1.32 -5.91
CA ALA A 72 5.45 2.47 -5.33
C ALA A 72 6.29 3.27 -4.33
N PHE A 73 7.07 2.60 -3.49
CA PHE A 73 7.97 3.20 -2.50
C PHE A 73 9.45 2.88 -2.76
N ALA A 74 9.78 2.33 -3.93
CA ALA A 74 11.14 1.91 -4.23
C ALA A 74 12.14 3.08 -4.16
N GLY A 75 13.24 2.85 -3.46
CA GLY A 75 14.31 3.84 -3.32
C GLY A 75 13.95 5.07 -2.48
N ASN A 76 12.79 5.11 -1.85
CA ASN A 76 12.40 6.25 -1.02
C ASN A 76 13.20 6.25 0.29
N LYS A 77 14.08 7.25 0.43
CA LYS A 77 14.96 7.42 1.60
C LYS A 77 14.34 8.23 2.73
N LYS A 78 13.19 8.84 2.52
CA LYS A 78 12.53 9.73 3.51
C LYS A 78 11.53 8.98 4.39
N ILE A 79 10.83 8.01 3.83
CA ILE A 79 9.78 7.25 4.53
C ILE A 79 10.40 6.36 5.63
N LYS A 80 9.86 6.50 6.84
CA LYS A 80 10.20 5.66 8.00
C LYS A 80 9.08 4.69 8.37
N THR A 81 7.83 5.08 8.14
CA THR A 81 6.66 4.29 8.50
C THR A 81 5.66 4.24 7.35
N VAL A 82 5.18 3.04 7.04
CA VAL A 82 4.10 2.81 6.07
C VAL A 82 3.00 2.01 6.72
N THR A 83 1.76 2.48 6.59
CA THR A 83 0.57 1.74 7.01
C THR A 83 -0.27 1.43 5.77
N LEU A 84 -0.57 0.15 5.54
CA LEU A 84 -1.41 -0.29 4.44
C LEU A 84 -2.87 -0.37 4.87
N GLY A 85 -3.77 0.05 4.00
CA GLY A 85 -5.22 -0.01 4.22
C GLY A 85 -5.76 -1.44 4.26
N LYS A 86 -6.97 -1.57 4.79
CA LYS A 86 -7.64 -2.88 5.00
C LYS A 86 -8.12 -3.56 3.71
N ASN A 87 -8.19 -2.84 2.60
CA ASN A 87 -8.68 -3.37 1.32
C ASN A 87 -7.55 -3.88 0.40
N ILE A 88 -6.29 -3.82 0.84
CA ILE A 88 -5.15 -4.25 0.04
C ILE A 88 -5.15 -5.77 -0.13
N THR A 89 -5.21 -6.23 -1.38
CA THR A 89 -5.16 -7.64 -1.75
C THR A 89 -3.85 -8.04 -2.43
N LYS A 90 -3.11 -7.06 -2.95
CA LYS A 90 -1.88 -7.29 -3.70
C LYS A 90 -0.82 -6.22 -3.38
N ILE A 91 0.40 -6.66 -3.17
CA ILE A 91 1.58 -5.79 -3.10
C ILE A 91 2.43 -6.07 -4.34
N GLY A 92 2.72 -5.05 -5.13
CA GLY A 92 3.41 -5.17 -6.40
C GLY A 92 4.89 -5.50 -6.27
N THR A 93 5.50 -5.92 -7.37
CA THR A 93 6.93 -6.21 -7.48
C THR A 93 7.75 -4.98 -7.06
N LYS A 94 8.76 -5.19 -6.23
CA LYS A 94 9.67 -4.14 -5.74
C LYS A 94 8.96 -2.97 -5.04
N ALA A 95 7.77 -3.16 -4.49
CA ALA A 95 6.97 -2.07 -3.89
C ALA A 95 7.76 -1.24 -2.85
N PHE A 96 8.55 -1.89 -2.00
CA PHE A 96 9.41 -1.26 -0.98
C PHE A 96 10.91 -1.49 -1.24
N TYR A 97 11.27 -1.81 -2.46
CA TYR A 97 12.65 -2.14 -2.82
C TYR A 97 13.62 -1.01 -2.48
N LYS A 98 14.66 -1.34 -1.72
CA LYS A 98 15.67 -0.37 -1.28
C LYS A 98 15.11 0.86 -0.52
N ALA A 99 13.97 0.72 0.15
CA ALA A 99 13.49 1.72 1.10
C ALA A 99 14.31 1.65 2.40
N LYS A 100 15.55 2.13 2.36
CA LYS A 100 16.60 1.90 3.37
C LYS A 100 16.31 2.49 4.75
N ASN A 101 15.41 3.47 4.86
CA ASN A 101 15.05 4.09 6.12
C ASN A 101 13.70 3.64 6.66
N LEU A 102 13.03 2.74 5.94
CA LEU A 102 11.74 2.19 6.34
C LEU A 102 11.92 1.27 7.55
N SER A 103 11.47 1.73 8.70
CA SER A 103 11.64 1.06 10.00
C SER A 103 10.37 0.36 10.50
N GLN A 104 9.20 0.75 10.01
CA GLN A 104 7.92 0.14 10.40
C GLN A 104 6.98 0.02 9.20
N ILE A 105 6.38 -1.16 9.06
CA ILE A 105 5.33 -1.43 8.08
C ILE A 105 4.18 -2.12 8.80
N THR A 106 2.96 -1.64 8.62
CA THR A 106 1.74 -2.32 9.10
C THR A 106 0.96 -2.87 7.92
N VAL A 107 0.67 -4.16 7.96
CA VAL A 107 0.02 -4.90 6.88
C VAL A 107 -1.27 -5.53 7.41
N ASN A 108 -2.38 -5.42 6.67
CA ASN A 108 -3.62 -6.14 6.95
C ASN A 108 -3.60 -7.51 6.25
N GLY A 109 -3.20 -8.55 6.97
CA GLY A 109 -2.98 -9.88 6.42
C GLY A 109 -4.23 -10.65 6.02
N ASN A 110 -5.44 -10.22 6.45
CA ASN A 110 -6.66 -10.94 6.13
C ASN A 110 -7.08 -10.85 4.65
N THR A 111 -6.67 -9.82 3.96
CA THR A 111 -7.06 -9.55 2.57
C THR A 111 -5.96 -9.79 1.55
N ILE A 112 -4.70 -9.83 1.98
CA ILE A 112 -3.57 -10.00 1.06
C ILE A 112 -3.57 -11.41 0.46
N LYS A 113 -3.56 -11.47 -0.85
CA LYS A 113 -3.52 -12.72 -1.64
C LYS A 113 -2.17 -12.97 -2.28
N SER A 114 -1.45 -11.90 -2.65
CA SER A 114 -0.16 -12.03 -3.31
C SER A 114 0.78 -10.87 -3.00
N ILE A 115 2.08 -11.16 -2.98
CA ILE A 115 3.15 -10.19 -2.80
C ILE A 115 4.18 -10.42 -3.91
N GLY A 116 4.50 -9.38 -4.65
CA GLY A 116 5.40 -9.45 -5.80
C GLY A 116 6.86 -9.70 -5.41
N LYS A 117 7.64 -10.16 -6.37
CA LYS A 117 9.07 -10.46 -6.20
C LYS A 117 9.83 -9.20 -5.72
N ASN A 118 10.73 -9.40 -4.75
CA ASN A 118 11.58 -8.35 -4.19
C ASN A 118 10.82 -7.16 -3.58
N ALA A 119 9.54 -7.31 -3.26
CA ALA A 119 8.73 -6.23 -2.69
C ALA A 119 9.33 -5.64 -1.41
N PHE A 120 9.99 -6.46 -0.58
CA PHE A 120 10.60 -6.05 0.68
C PHE A 120 12.14 -6.13 0.68
N SER A 121 12.76 -6.34 -0.48
CA SER A 121 14.23 -6.41 -0.57
C SER A 121 14.87 -5.06 -0.31
N GLY A 122 15.88 -5.04 0.58
CA GLY A 122 16.66 -3.84 0.87
C GLY A 122 15.97 -2.82 1.77
N VAL A 123 14.94 -3.23 2.51
CA VAL A 123 14.39 -2.41 3.60
C VAL A 123 15.38 -2.35 4.76
N LYS A 124 15.18 -1.40 5.67
CA LYS A 124 16.08 -1.20 6.82
C LYS A 124 16.23 -2.49 7.64
N LYS A 125 17.47 -2.78 8.07
CA LYS A 125 17.73 -3.83 9.06
C LYS A 125 16.89 -3.59 10.31
N ASN A 126 16.31 -4.66 10.88
CA ASN A 126 15.39 -4.61 12.01
C ASN A 126 14.07 -3.85 11.74
N CYS A 127 13.72 -3.62 10.49
CA CYS A 127 12.40 -3.11 10.15
C CYS A 127 11.31 -3.96 10.81
N LYS A 128 10.43 -3.33 11.57
CA LYS A 128 9.31 -4.00 12.23
C LYS A 128 8.14 -4.11 11.27
N ILE A 129 7.77 -5.33 10.90
CA ILE A 129 6.61 -5.60 10.07
C ILE A 129 5.49 -6.15 10.95
N THR A 130 4.49 -5.33 11.22
CA THR A 130 3.31 -5.73 11.98
C THR A 130 2.27 -6.30 11.04
N VAL A 131 1.91 -7.55 11.22
CA VAL A 131 0.88 -8.23 10.43
C VAL A 131 -0.38 -8.37 11.28
N ARG A 132 -1.44 -7.68 10.88
CA ARG A 132 -2.77 -7.82 11.46
C ARG A 132 -3.47 -9.00 10.80
N ALA A 133 -3.87 -9.99 11.59
CA ALA A 133 -4.52 -11.18 11.08
C ALA A 133 -5.57 -11.71 12.07
N LYS A 134 -6.57 -12.40 11.56
CA LYS A 134 -7.64 -13.01 12.38
C LYS A 134 -7.10 -14.06 13.33
N ASP A 135 -6.08 -14.81 12.90
CA ASP A 135 -5.47 -15.90 13.65
C ASP A 135 -3.99 -16.10 13.28
N LYS A 136 -3.31 -16.95 14.04
CA LYS A 136 -1.89 -17.30 13.82
C LYS A 136 -1.65 -17.99 12.48
N LYS A 137 -2.60 -18.79 12.00
CA LYS A 137 -2.48 -19.49 10.71
C LYS A 137 -2.39 -18.48 9.56
N GLN A 138 -3.29 -17.50 9.55
CA GLN A 138 -3.28 -16.43 8.57
C GLN A 138 -2.02 -15.56 8.69
N TYR A 139 -1.61 -15.24 9.91
CA TYR A 139 -0.36 -14.52 10.18
C TYR A 139 0.84 -15.25 9.57
N ASN A 140 1.00 -16.53 9.84
CA ASN A 140 2.12 -17.34 9.34
C ASN A 140 2.14 -17.39 7.81
N LYS A 141 0.97 -17.48 7.17
CA LYS A 141 0.83 -17.44 5.72
C LYS A 141 1.38 -16.13 5.14
N ILE A 142 1.03 -15.01 5.72
CA ILE A 142 1.49 -13.69 5.26
C ILE A 142 2.99 -13.50 5.52
N VAL A 143 3.50 -13.94 6.66
CA VAL A 143 4.95 -13.91 6.97
C VAL A 143 5.74 -14.68 5.91
N LYS A 144 5.27 -15.85 5.50
CA LYS A 144 5.92 -16.62 4.42
C LYS A 144 5.95 -15.85 3.10
N LEU A 145 4.85 -15.20 2.73
CA LEU A 145 4.79 -14.38 1.51
C LEU A 145 5.78 -13.20 1.58
N ILE A 146 5.88 -12.53 2.72
CA ILE A 146 6.79 -11.41 2.93
C ILE A 146 8.25 -11.87 2.85
N LYS A 147 8.60 -12.98 3.49
CA LYS A 147 9.94 -13.57 3.42
C LYS A 147 10.31 -13.96 1.99
N LYS A 148 9.40 -14.60 1.27
CA LYS A 148 9.57 -14.95 -0.15
C LYS A 148 9.75 -13.71 -1.04
N ALA A 149 9.17 -12.58 -0.65
CA ALA A 149 9.32 -11.30 -1.34
C ALA A 149 10.63 -10.55 -0.98
N GLY A 150 11.61 -11.23 -0.39
CA GLY A 150 12.95 -10.70 -0.15
C GLY A 150 13.17 -10.00 1.18
N ALA A 151 12.25 -10.08 2.14
CA ALA A 151 12.44 -9.53 3.47
C ALA A 151 13.53 -10.30 4.22
N LYS A 152 14.63 -9.61 4.50
CA LYS A 152 15.78 -10.16 5.26
C LYS A 152 16.08 -9.28 6.45
N LYS A 153 16.50 -9.91 7.57
CA LYS A 153 16.89 -9.19 8.79
C LYS A 153 15.81 -8.22 9.30
N VAL A 154 14.55 -8.62 9.17
CA VAL A 154 13.38 -7.87 9.66
C VAL A 154 12.78 -8.54 10.87
N LYS A 155 11.99 -7.78 11.64
CA LYS A 155 11.26 -8.28 12.81
C LYS A 155 9.77 -8.35 12.49
N PHE A 156 9.13 -9.48 12.77
CA PHE A 156 7.69 -9.64 12.59
C PHE A 156 6.94 -9.50 13.91
N ALA A 157 5.79 -8.85 13.88
CA ALA A 157 4.88 -8.77 15.01
C ALA A 157 3.47 -9.20 14.58
N TYR A 158 2.88 -10.06 15.37
CA TYR A 158 1.48 -10.46 15.21
C TYR A 158 0.55 -9.51 15.96
N LYS A 159 -0.47 -9.02 15.29
CA LYS A 159 -1.56 -8.29 15.93
C LYS A 159 -2.88 -8.92 15.53
N LYS A 160 -3.58 -9.49 16.52
CA LYS A 160 -4.90 -10.06 16.27
C LYS A 160 -5.86 -8.95 15.84
N LYS A 161 -6.57 -9.17 14.76
CA LYS A 161 -7.64 -8.27 14.34
C LYS A 161 -8.86 -8.55 15.18
N LYS A 162 -9.35 -7.52 15.83
CA LYS A 162 -10.64 -7.59 16.53
C LYS A 162 -11.80 -7.67 15.53
#